data_0646b59586ea93a582ae758dfd7d7993
#
_entry.id   0646b59586ea93a582ae758dfd7d7993
#
_cell.length_a   1.000
_cell.length_b   1.000
_cell.length_c   1.000
_cell.angle_alpha   90.00
_cell.angle_beta   90.00
_cell.angle_gamma   90.00
#
_symmetry.space_group_name_H-M   'P 1'
#
loop_
_entity.id
_entity.type
_entity.pdbx_description
1 polymer ?
#
loop_
_entity_poly.entity_id
_entity_poly.type
_entity_poly.pdbx_seq_one_letter_code
_entity_poly.pdbx_strand_id
1 'polypeptide(L)'
;HLLSRRQRQMCIRDRCYNISKNKRQVMQMYIFIVNPHARSGLGHVVWDELESILKKQNIPYKAYFTKYQKHATEIARKATSDDAPSTLVVLGGDGTINEVVNGIQDYEKVILGYIPIGSSNDFARSLNIPSSPKEALELILAAHDTRSINIGRLQYQDRLKHFAVSAGIGFDAAICHEAVISKLKVGLNKIHLGKLTYAGISLHRLFLTTPQKMTVTLDHKEEFTFPSAYFAAVMNHKYEGGGVKFCPDARPDDNLLDVIVVSDLSKLKILTLLPTAFTGWHTHFKGVHTYQCRHVSIHAERALPVHTDGEPVFLQKSISASCDSKMLQVIVPQRR
;
A
#
# COMPACT_ATOMS: atom_id res chain seq x y z
N HIS A 1 41.19 48.84 12.05
CA HIS A 1 40.28 48.12 11.13
C HIS A 1 39.04 47.65 11.85
N LEU A 2 38.04 48.48 11.87
CA LEU A 2 36.73 48.19 12.46
C LEU A 2 35.84 47.51 11.39
N LEU A 3 35.64 46.20 11.49
CA LEU A 3 34.63 45.53 10.72
C LEU A 3 33.26 46.14 11.02
N SER A 4 32.49 46.49 9.99
CA SER A 4 31.20 47.17 10.15
C SER A 4 30.24 46.30 11.01
N ARG A 5 29.34 46.93 11.76
CA ARG A 5 28.34 46.23 12.58
C ARG A 5 27.53 45.22 11.78
N ARG A 6 27.31 45.45 10.47
CA ARG A 6 26.62 44.55 9.56
C ARG A 6 27.40 43.26 9.28
N GLN A 7 28.72 43.35 9.13
CA GLN A 7 29.57 42.14 8.91
C GLN A 7 29.67 41.28 10.18
N ARG A 8 29.70 41.91 11.39
CA ARG A 8 29.66 41.13 12.65
C ARG A 8 28.32 40.44 12.85
N GLN A 9 27.18 41.06 12.51
CA GLN A 9 25.87 40.44 12.61
C GLN A 9 25.70 39.32 11.59
N MET A 10 26.27 39.41 10.37
CA MET A 10 26.26 38.36 9.40
C MET A 10 27.08 37.13 9.86
N CYS A 11 28.30 37.35 10.37
CA CYS A 11 29.10 36.25 10.94
C CYS A 11 28.48 35.57 12.16
N ILE A 12 27.75 36.30 12.99
CA ILE A 12 27.03 35.72 14.14
C ILE A 12 25.81 34.91 13.63
N ARG A 13 25.09 35.41 12.64
CA ARG A 13 23.94 34.73 12.04
C ARG A 13 24.33 33.46 11.32
N ASP A 14 25.43 33.47 10.57
CA ASP A 14 25.97 32.29 9.88
C ASP A 14 26.54 31.29 10.88
N ARG A 15 27.17 31.72 11.96
CA ARG A 15 27.62 30.85 13.05
C ARG A 15 26.46 30.25 13.82
N CYS A 16 25.40 31.02 14.11
CA CYS A 16 24.19 30.50 14.73
C CYS A 16 23.42 29.54 13.80
N TYR A 17 23.39 29.83 12.49
CA TYR A 17 22.77 28.93 11.48
C TYR A 17 23.53 27.62 11.36
N ASN A 18 24.86 27.65 11.37
CA ASN A 18 25.68 26.43 11.35
C ASN A 18 25.67 25.68 12.69
N ILE A 19 25.55 26.36 13.83
CA ILE A 19 25.39 25.73 15.14
C ILE A 19 24.02 25.10 15.30
N SER A 20 22.96 25.68 14.69
CA SER A 20 21.61 25.10 14.69
C SER A 20 21.50 23.87 13.76
N LYS A 21 22.24 23.84 12.64
CA LYS A 21 22.36 22.66 11.79
C LYS A 21 23.13 21.51 12.47
N ASN A 22 24.16 21.83 13.27
CA ASN A 22 24.95 20.82 13.99
C ASN A 22 24.30 20.33 15.30
N LYS A 23 23.24 21.00 15.83
CA LYS A 23 22.62 20.61 17.10
C LYS A 23 21.42 19.68 16.99
N ARG A 24 21.08 19.11 15.79
CA ARG A 24 20.01 18.12 15.62
C ARG A 24 20.39 16.92 14.79
N GLN A 25 21.60 16.42 14.93
CA GLN A 25 21.80 14.98 14.69
C GLN A 25 21.51 14.24 16.01
N VAL A 26 20.26 14.25 16.43
CA VAL A 26 19.72 13.11 17.15
C VAL A 26 19.93 11.94 16.20
N MET A 27 20.82 11.02 16.52
CA MET A 27 21.09 9.84 15.70
C MET A 27 19.75 9.11 15.55
N GLN A 28 19.09 9.33 14.42
CA GLN A 28 17.78 8.73 14.13
C GLN A 28 17.98 7.23 14.00
N MET A 29 17.45 6.47 14.94
CA MET A 29 17.51 5.02 14.93
C MET A 29 16.43 4.47 14.01
N TYR A 30 16.83 3.72 13.00
CA TYR A 30 15.90 3.06 12.07
C TYR A 30 15.47 1.71 12.64
N ILE A 31 14.18 1.39 12.53
CA ILE A 31 13.63 0.10 12.91
C ILE A 31 13.22 -0.63 11.64
N PHE A 32 13.98 -1.64 11.27
CA PHE A 32 13.71 -2.47 10.10
C PHE A 32 12.80 -3.64 10.46
N ILE A 33 11.72 -3.80 9.68
CA ILE A 33 10.86 -4.97 9.69
C ILE A 33 11.12 -5.72 8.38
N VAL A 34 11.83 -6.83 8.50
CA VAL A 34 12.35 -7.60 7.37
C VAL A 34 11.52 -8.85 7.17
N ASN A 35 10.95 -9.03 5.97
CA ASN A 35 10.35 -10.30 5.58
C ASN A 35 11.36 -11.15 4.80
N PRO A 36 12.06 -12.10 5.47
CA PRO A 36 13.10 -12.90 4.84
C PRO A 36 12.55 -13.82 3.75
N HIS A 37 11.27 -14.19 3.83
CA HIS A 37 10.62 -15.10 2.90
C HIS A 37 9.99 -14.39 1.69
N ALA A 38 10.02 -13.05 1.64
CA ALA A 38 9.52 -12.31 0.50
C ALA A 38 10.17 -12.78 -0.80
N ARG A 39 9.35 -12.94 -1.86
CA ARG A 39 9.79 -13.38 -3.19
C ARG A 39 10.68 -14.63 -3.14
N SER A 40 10.19 -15.69 -2.48
CA SER A 40 10.85 -17.00 -2.41
C SER A 40 12.25 -16.98 -1.73
N GLY A 41 12.41 -16.17 -0.67
CA GLY A 41 13.65 -16.11 0.12
C GLY A 41 14.61 -14.98 -0.29
N LEU A 42 14.29 -14.19 -1.30
CA LEU A 42 15.11 -13.03 -1.71
C LEU A 42 15.29 -12.02 -0.57
N GLY A 43 14.32 -11.92 0.34
CA GLY A 43 14.36 -10.98 1.45
C GLY A 43 15.59 -11.11 2.34
N HIS A 44 16.07 -12.34 2.55
CA HIS A 44 17.29 -12.58 3.35
C HIS A 44 18.53 -12.06 2.63
N VAL A 45 18.69 -12.43 1.35
CA VAL A 45 19.84 -12.01 0.53
C VAL A 45 19.94 -10.49 0.43
N VAL A 46 18.81 -9.85 0.14
CA VAL A 46 18.74 -8.39 0.05
C VAL A 46 19.08 -7.73 1.40
N TRP A 47 18.59 -8.30 2.51
CA TRP A 47 18.91 -7.76 3.83
C TRP A 47 20.43 -7.79 4.10
N ASP A 48 21.11 -8.89 3.83
CA ASP A 48 22.55 -9.03 4.07
C ASP A 48 23.36 -7.97 3.31
N GLU A 49 22.97 -7.66 2.06
CA GLU A 49 23.57 -6.59 1.28
C GLU A 49 23.34 -5.21 1.91
N LEU A 50 22.07 -4.91 2.28
CA LEU A 50 21.71 -3.62 2.86
C LEU A 50 22.31 -3.42 4.25
N GLU A 51 22.35 -4.48 5.06
CA GLU A 51 22.98 -4.44 6.39
C GLU A 51 24.46 -4.10 6.30
N SER A 52 25.16 -4.64 5.29
CA SER A 52 26.57 -4.31 5.02
C SER A 52 26.76 -2.82 4.75
N ILE A 53 25.83 -2.18 4.03
CA ILE A 53 25.84 -0.73 3.76
C ILE A 53 25.62 0.05 5.07
N LEU A 54 24.60 -0.35 5.87
CA LEU A 54 24.29 0.30 7.14
C LEU A 54 25.48 0.26 8.11
N LYS A 55 26.14 -0.91 8.24
CA LYS A 55 27.33 -1.10 9.07
C LYS A 55 28.49 -0.25 8.58
N LYS A 56 28.77 -0.23 7.26
CA LYS A 56 29.85 0.56 6.67
C LYS A 56 29.68 2.07 6.89
N GLN A 57 28.41 2.55 6.89
CA GLN A 57 28.08 3.95 7.11
C GLN A 57 27.83 4.31 8.59
N ASN A 58 27.98 3.35 9.51
CA ASN A 58 27.70 3.52 10.94
C ASN A 58 26.29 4.05 11.23
N ILE A 59 25.29 3.62 10.46
CA ILE A 59 23.89 4.00 10.67
C ILE A 59 23.31 3.17 11.82
N PRO A 60 22.74 3.80 12.86
CA PRO A 60 22.12 3.08 13.96
C PRO A 60 20.78 2.47 13.54
N TYR A 61 20.62 1.16 13.73
CA TYR A 61 19.39 0.45 13.40
C TYR A 61 19.10 -0.70 14.35
N LYS A 62 17.83 -1.13 14.36
CA LYS A 62 17.36 -2.40 14.89
C LYS A 62 16.66 -3.16 13.77
N ALA A 63 16.89 -4.45 13.63
CA ALA A 63 16.22 -5.27 12.62
C ALA A 63 15.42 -6.39 13.28
N TYR A 64 14.17 -6.55 12.84
CA TYR A 64 13.26 -7.59 13.27
C TYR A 64 12.81 -8.40 12.06
N PHE A 65 12.99 -9.72 12.13
CA PHE A 65 12.64 -10.64 11.05
C PHE A 65 11.28 -11.27 11.29
N THR A 66 10.42 -11.23 10.28
CA THR A 66 9.13 -11.90 10.35
C THR A 66 9.32 -13.42 10.26
N LYS A 67 8.53 -14.17 11.02
CA LYS A 67 8.62 -15.64 11.11
C LYS A 67 7.37 -16.35 10.57
N TYR A 68 6.22 -15.67 10.60
CA TYR A 68 4.91 -16.20 10.22
C TYR A 68 4.02 -15.06 9.74
N GLN A 69 2.90 -15.38 9.16
CA GLN A 69 1.87 -14.42 8.72
C GLN A 69 1.36 -13.62 9.93
N LYS A 70 1.19 -12.30 9.77
CA LYS A 70 0.84 -11.31 10.80
C LYS A 70 1.93 -11.00 11.83
N HIS A 71 3.13 -11.57 11.72
CA HIS A 71 4.22 -11.23 12.64
C HIS A 71 4.70 -9.79 12.46
N ALA A 72 4.65 -9.24 11.23
CA ALA A 72 4.98 -7.82 11.00
C ALA A 72 4.01 -6.88 11.74
N THR A 73 2.73 -7.26 11.89
CA THR A 73 1.75 -6.52 12.71
C THR A 73 2.15 -6.47 14.18
N GLU A 74 2.59 -7.61 14.74
CA GLU A 74 3.02 -7.67 16.13
C GLU A 74 4.30 -6.86 16.36
N ILE A 75 5.27 -6.95 15.44
CA ILE A 75 6.52 -6.17 15.48
C ILE A 75 6.21 -4.67 15.41
N ALA A 76 5.40 -4.24 14.43
CA ALA A 76 5.02 -2.86 14.26
C ALA A 76 4.32 -2.30 15.51
N ARG A 77 3.38 -3.08 16.09
CA ARG A 77 2.68 -2.70 17.32
C ARG A 77 3.64 -2.47 18.49
N LYS A 78 4.61 -3.37 18.68
CA LYS A 78 5.62 -3.23 19.73
C LYS A 78 6.58 -2.07 19.46
N ALA A 79 6.97 -1.87 18.20
CA ALA A 79 7.88 -0.82 17.81
C ALA A 79 7.28 0.59 17.90
N THR A 80 5.94 0.68 17.90
CA THR A 80 5.20 1.95 17.97
C THR A 80 4.36 2.09 19.25
N SER A 81 4.67 1.26 20.28
CA SER A 81 3.96 1.32 21.57
C SER A 81 4.36 2.50 22.43
N ASP A 82 5.57 3.02 22.22
CA ASP A 82 6.07 4.17 22.95
C ASP A 82 5.61 5.46 22.27
N ASP A 83 5.42 6.51 23.04
CA ASP A 83 4.99 7.81 22.54
C ASP A 83 6.06 8.55 21.70
N ALA A 84 7.25 7.98 21.56
CA ALA A 84 8.34 8.58 20.80
C ALA A 84 8.15 8.41 19.28
N PRO A 85 8.42 9.44 18.47
CA PRO A 85 8.43 9.31 17.02
C PRO A 85 9.41 8.23 16.56
N SER A 86 9.00 7.38 15.64
CA SER A 86 9.82 6.27 15.14
C SER A 86 9.87 6.25 13.61
N THR A 87 11.03 5.84 13.07
CA THR A 87 11.18 5.55 11.64
C THR A 87 11.17 4.04 11.43
N LEU A 88 10.05 3.54 10.89
CA LEU A 88 9.91 2.15 10.51
C LEU A 88 10.33 1.97 9.05
N VAL A 89 11.19 1.00 8.77
CA VAL A 89 11.59 0.64 7.41
C VAL A 89 11.12 -0.78 7.12
N VAL A 90 10.26 -0.93 6.13
CA VAL A 90 9.72 -2.22 5.74
C VAL A 90 10.47 -2.76 4.54
N LEU A 91 11.08 -3.94 4.67
CA LEU A 91 11.66 -4.71 3.58
C LEU A 91 10.76 -5.91 3.30
N GLY A 92 9.98 -5.82 2.21
CA GLY A 92 8.97 -6.82 1.92
C GLY A 92 8.15 -6.52 0.66
N GLY A 93 6.97 -7.10 0.56
CA GLY A 93 5.97 -6.81 -0.46
C GLY A 93 4.75 -6.09 0.13
N ASP A 94 3.72 -5.86 -0.71
CA ASP A 94 2.48 -5.16 -0.32
C ASP A 94 1.78 -5.82 0.89
N GLY A 95 1.78 -7.16 0.98
CA GLY A 95 1.27 -7.87 2.17
C GLY A 95 2.03 -7.54 3.47
N THR A 96 3.35 -7.31 3.38
CA THR A 96 4.15 -6.90 4.56
C THR A 96 3.81 -5.46 4.95
N ILE A 97 3.59 -4.57 3.98
CA ILE A 97 3.10 -3.19 4.22
C ILE A 97 1.71 -3.25 4.89
N ASN A 98 0.79 -4.07 4.37
CA ASN A 98 -0.54 -4.23 4.97
C ASN A 98 -0.44 -4.67 6.45
N GLU A 99 0.40 -5.67 6.74
CA GLU A 99 0.62 -6.11 8.12
C GLU A 99 1.16 -4.99 9.01
N VAL A 100 2.16 -4.23 8.54
CA VAL A 100 2.77 -3.13 9.30
C VAL A 100 1.76 -2.03 9.56
N VAL A 101 1.01 -1.59 8.54
CA VAL A 101 -0.04 -0.57 8.69
C VAL A 101 -1.08 -1.00 9.72
N ASN A 102 -1.51 -2.27 9.72
CA ASN A 102 -2.43 -2.80 10.73
C ASN A 102 -1.80 -2.98 12.13
N GLY A 103 -0.50 -2.77 12.27
CA GLY A 103 0.22 -2.84 13.55
C GLY A 103 0.54 -1.49 14.17
N ILE A 104 0.68 -0.44 13.37
CA ILE A 104 0.98 0.92 13.85
C ILE A 104 -0.15 1.42 14.73
N GLN A 105 0.20 1.93 15.91
CA GLN A 105 -0.79 2.42 16.87
C GLN A 105 -1.17 3.89 16.64
N ASP A 106 -0.21 4.69 16.23
CA ASP A 106 -0.41 6.10 15.91
C ASP A 106 0.37 6.48 14.64
N TYR A 107 -0.34 6.70 13.54
CA TYR A 107 0.26 7.03 12.25
C TYR A 107 1.02 8.35 12.28
N GLU A 108 0.59 9.32 13.08
CA GLU A 108 1.23 10.65 13.14
C GLU A 108 2.63 10.61 13.79
N LYS A 109 2.94 9.54 14.54
CA LYS A 109 4.23 9.34 15.20
C LYS A 109 5.21 8.48 14.40
N VAL A 110 4.79 8.00 13.22
CA VAL A 110 5.57 7.08 12.40
C VAL A 110 5.95 7.71 11.07
N ILE A 111 7.23 7.63 10.75
CA ILE A 111 7.73 7.85 9.40
C ILE A 111 8.02 6.47 8.80
N LEU A 112 7.36 6.15 7.69
CA LEU A 112 7.50 4.87 7.01
C LEU A 112 8.49 4.97 5.84
N GLY A 113 9.54 4.16 5.86
CA GLY A 113 10.38 3.86 4.72
C GLY A 113 9.97 2.51 4.11
N TYR A 114 10.04 2.37 2.80
CA TYR A 114 9.71 1.11 2.14
C TYR A 114 10.78 0.67 1.15
N ILE A 115 11.23 -0.56 1.28
CA ILE A 115 12.15 -1.25 0.37
C ILE A 115 11.38 -2.38 -0.31
N PRO A 116 10.90 -2.15 -1.56
CA PRO A 116 10.00 -3.07 -2.24
C PRO A 116 10.74 -4.27 -2.82
N ILE A 117 10.45 -5.46 -2.33
CA ILE A 117 10.98 -6.74 -2.86
C ILE A 117 9.88 -7.75 -3.18
N GLY A 118 8.61 -7.32 -3.16
CA GLY A 118 7.47 -8.15 -3.52
C GLY A 118 7.34 -8.36 -5.03
N SER A 119 6.26 -9.04 -5.44
CA SER A 119 5.97 -9.31 -6.85
C SER A 119 5.24 -8.15 -7.53
N SER A 120 4.35 -7.46 -6.85
CA SER A 120 3.52 -6.37 -7.37
C SER A 120 4.08 -5.01 -7.00
N ASN A 121 4.29 -4.75 -5.71
CA ASN A 121 4.80 -3.51 -5.14
C ASN A 121 3.97 -2.28 -5.57
N ASP A 122 2.64 -2.42 -5.55
CA ASP A 122 1.72 -1.39 -6.05
C ASP A 122 1.75 -0.14 -5.17
N PHE A 123 1.98 -0.29 -3.86
CA PHE A 123 2.23 0.81 -2.94
C PHE A 123 3.46 1.64 -3.36
N ALA A 124 4.59 0.97 -3.62
CA ALA A 124 5.82 1.64 -4.06
C ALA A 124 5.64 2.32 -5.43
N ARG A 125 4.97 1.61 -6.37
CA ARG A 125 4.69 2.13 -7.72
C ARG A 125 3.89 3.42 -7.67
N SER A 126 2.86 3.48 -6.83
CA SER A 126 1.99 4.66 -6.68
C SER A 126 2.72 5.87 -6.09
N LEU A 127 3.72 5.64 -5.27
CA LEU A 127 4.51 6.66 -4.61
C LEU A 127 5.85 6.95 -5.31
N ASN A 128 6.11 6.31 -6.46
CA ASN A 128 7.36 6.40 -7.22
C ASN A 128 8.61 6.01 -6.39
N ILE A 129 8.46 5.13 -5.39
CA ILE A 129 9.57 4.60 -4.62
C ILE A 129 10.41 3.70 -5.54
N PRO A 130 11.76 3.82 -5.53
CA PRO A 130 12.64 3.01 -6.37
C PRO A 130 12.42 1.51 -6.18
N SER A 131 12.42 0.75 -7.27
CA SER A 131 12.30 -0.72 -7.24
C SER A 131 13.62 -1.42 -6.89
N SER A 132 14.75 -0.73 -7.01
CA SER A 132 16.07 -1.18 -6.57
C SER A 132 16.14 -1.07 -5.04
N PRO A 133 16.40 -2.17 -4.29
CA PRO A 133 16.52 -2.12 -2.82
C PRO A 133 17.60 -1.16 -2.34
N LYS A 134 18.71 -1.06 -3.05
CA LYS A 134 19.79 -0.14 -2.72
C LYS A 134 19.37 1.31 -2.88
N GLU A 135 18.74 1.67 -4.01
CA GLU A 135 18.25 3.03 -4.25
C GLU A 135 17.13 3.40 -3.25
N ALA A 136 16.26 2.45 -2.89
CA ALA A 136 15.26 2.66 -1.86
C ALA A 136 15.88 2.90 -0.48
N LEU A 137 16.94 2.17 -0.12
CA LEU A 137 17.69 2.44 1.12
C LEU A 137 18.36 3.82 1.07
N GLU A 138 19.01 4.17 -0.03
CA GLU A 138 19.65 5.48 -0.21
C GLU A 138 18.62 6.61 -0.07
N LEU A 139 17.42 6.46 -0.66
CA LEU A 139 16.31 7.38 -0.49
C LEU A 139 15.91 7.53 0.99
N ILE A 140 15.80 6.41 1.71
CA ILE A 140 15.42 6.41 3.14
C ILE A 140 16.49 7.11 3.99
N LEU A 141 17.76 6.84 3.74
CA LEU A 141 18.86 7.44 4.49
C LEU A 141 19.06 8.93 4.17
N ALA A 142 18.78 9.34 2.95
CA ALA A 142 18.81 10.74 2.54
C ALA A 142 17.63 11.55 3.11
N ALA A 143 16.58 10.91 3.55
CA ALA A 143 15.27 11.32 4.09
C ALA A 143 15.07 12.83 4.26
N HIS A 144 14.88 13.53 3.14
CA HIS A 144 14.57 14.96 3.15
C HIS A 144 13.09 15.23 2.88
N ASP A 145 12.39 14.30 2.22
CA ASP A 145 11.00 14.48 1.83
C ASP A 145 10.12 13.32 2.30
N THR A 146 9.07 13.69 3.00
CA THR A 146 7.98 12.78 3.35
C THR A 146 6.69 13.28 2.73
N ARG A 147 5.78 12.36 2.46
CA ARG A 147 4.42 12.65 2.01
C ARG A 147 3.45 12.08 3.01
N SER A 148 2.51 12.91 3.46
CA SER A 148 1.37 12.44 4.24
C SER A 148 0.43 11.68 3.32
N ILE A 149 0.10 10.45 3.66
CA ILE A 149 -0.86 9.64 2.92
C ILE A 149 -2.01 9.22 3.81
N ASN A 150 -3.17 9.08 3.21
CA ASN A 150 -4.33 8.49 3.83
C ASN A 150 -4.10 6.99 4.04
N ILE A 151 -4.69 6.44 5.09
CA ILE A 151 -4.84 5.01 5.30
C ILE A 151 -6.34 4.70 5.24
N GLY A 152 -6.71 3.74 4.41
CA GLY A 152 -8.09 3.31 4.29
C GLY A 152 -8.49 2.43 5.48
N ARG A 153 -9.74 2.57 5.91
CA ARG A 153 -10.39 1.76 6.95
C ARG A 153 -11.51 0.97 6.30
N LEU A 154 -11.45 -0.33 6.40
CA LEU A 154 -12.52 -1.24 5.99
C LEU A 154 -13.22 -1.77 7.24
N GLN A 155 -14.51 -1.53 7.34
CA GLN A 155 -15.38 -2.10 8.38
C GLN A 155 -16.29 -3.18 7.77
N TYR A 156 -16.36 -4.32 8.43
CA TYR A 156 -17.23 -5.44 8.09
C TYR A 156 -17.64 -6.17 9.37
N GLN A 157 -18.94 -6.38 9.53
CA GLN A 157 -19.47 -6.82 10.80
C GLN A 157 -18.96 -5.89 11.95
N ASP A 158 -18.47 -6.47 13.05
CA ASP A 158 -17.89 -5.74 14.19
C ASP A 158 -16.36 -5.63 14.09
N ARG A 159 -15.79 -5.80 12.90
CA ARG A 159 -14.34 -5.80 12.68
C ARG A 159 -13.89 -4.60 11.84
N LEU A 160 -12.74 -4.06 12.22
CA LEU A 160 -12.05 -3.02 11.49
C LEU A 160 -10.70 -3.56 10.98
N LYS A 161 -10.38 -3.27 9.74
CA LYS A 161 -9.09 -3.56 9.13
C LYS A 161 -8.62 -2.35 8.31
N HIS A 162 -7.33 -2.04 8.37
CA HIS A 162 -6.77 -0.97 7.55
C HIS A 162 -6.23 -1.54 6.24
N PHE A 163 -6.21 -0.67 5.21
CA PHE A 163 -5.58 -0.95 3.94
C PHE A 163 -4.75 0.27 3.48
N ALA A 164 -3.59 -0.01 2.94
CA ALA A 164 -2.74 1.03 2.39
C ALA A 164 -3.13 1.39 0.95
N VAL A 165 -3.43 0.38 0.13
CA VAL A 165 -3.66 0.51 -1.31
C VAL A 165 -5.14 0.43 -1.67
N SER A 166 -5.81 -0.66 -1.27
CA SER A 166 -7.17 -0.96 -1.73
C SER A 166 -7.92 -1.93 -0.84
N ALA A 167 -9.24 -1.93 -0.97
CA ALA A 167 -10.12 -2.99 -0.51
C ALA A 167 -11.14 -3.31 -1.59
N GLY A 168 -11.50 -4.58 -1.76
CA GLY A 168 -12.43 -4.98 -2.81
C GLY A 168 -13.40 -6.06 -2.35
N ILE A 169 -14.55 -6.13 -3.03
CA ILE A 169 -15.59 -7.13 -2.85
C ILE A 169 -16.02 -7.70 -4.20
N GLY A 170 -15.97 -9.01 -4.35
CA GLY A 170 -16.42 -9.73 -5.53
C GLY A 170 -15.31 -10.41 -6.31
N PHE A 171 -15.28 -10.23 -7.63
CA PHE A 171 -14.39 -10.94 -8.54
C PHE A 171 -12.90 -10.69 -8.28
N ASP A 172 -12.49 -9.45 -8.05
CA ASP A 172 -11.11 -9.07 -7.72
C ASP A 172 -10.63 -9.76 -6.44
N ALA A 173 -11.44 -9.74 -5.39
CA ALA A 173 -11.16 -10.42 -4.14
C ALA A 173 -11.10 -11.96 -4.31
N ALA A 174 -11.92 -12.53 -5.20
CA ALA A 174 -11.88 -13.94 -5.50
C ALA A 174 -10.55 -14.35 -6.14
N ILE A 175 -9.95 -13.50 -6.98
CA ILE A 175 -8.61 -13.71 -7.54
C ILE A 175 -7.56 -13.71 -6.43
N CYS A 176 -7.62 -12.75 -5.51
CA CYS A 176 -6.71 -12.65 -4.39
C CYS A 176 -6.78 -13.89 -3.49
N HIS A 177 -7.98 -14.36 -3.17
CA HIS A 177 -8.20 -15.58 -2.38
C HIS A 177 -7.58 -16.81 -3.04
N GLU A 178 -7.82 -17.02 -4.34
CA GLU A 178 -7.27 -18.17 -5.07
C GLU A 178 -5.76 -18.05 -5.23
N ALA A 179 -5.23 -16.87 -5.46
CA ALA A 179 -3.79 -16.66 -5.57
C ALA A 179 -3.05 -17.03 -4.27
N VAL A 180 -3.63 -16.74 -3.08
CA VAL A 180 -3.07 -17.18 -1.80
C VAL A 180 -3.08 -18.69 -1.68
N ILE A 181 -4.19 -19.35 -2.00
CA ILE A 181 -4.31 -20.82 -1.96
C ILE A 181 -3.35 -21.47 -2.97
N SER A 182 -3.25 -20.92 -4.19
CA SER A 182 -2.35 -21.42 -5.23
C SER A 182 -0.87 -21.23 -4.87
N LYS A 183 -0.50 -20.14 -4.17
CA LYS A 183 0.87 -19.97 -3.64
C LYS A 183 1.26 -21.07 -2.68
N LEU A 184 0.33 -21.54 -1.85
CA LEU A 184 0.55 -22.71 -1.00
C LEU A 184 0.76 -24.01 -1.79
N LYS A 185 0.12 -24.15 -2.95
CA LYS A 185 0.32 -25.29 -3.87
C LYS A 185 1.59 -25.14 -4.75
N VAL A 186 1.90 -23.91 -5.18
CA VAL A 186 3.04 -23.56 -6.06
C VAL A 186 4.37 -23.47 -5.30
N GLY A 187 4.37 -23.46 -3.99
CA GLY A 187 5.58 -23.75 -3.20
C GLY A 187 6.25 -25.08 -3.59
N LEU A 188 5.53 -25.92 -4.32
CA LEU A 188 6.00 -27.18 -4.89
C LEU A 188 6.51 -27.11 -6.34
N ASN A 189 6.24 -26.03 -7.09
CA ASN A 189 6.65 -25.89 -8.50
C ASN A 189 7.56 -24.68 -8.71
N LYS A 190 8.86 -24.86 -8.54
CA LYS A 190 9.95 -23.89 -8.74
C LYS A 190 10.21 -23.53 -10.19
N ILE A 191 9.26 -23.03 -11.00
CA ILE A 191 9.58 -22.60 -12.37
C ILE A 191 8.74 -21.37 -12.78
N HIS A 192 9.40 -20.24 -12.99
CA HIS A 192 9.16 -19.01 -13.82
C HIS A 192 7.73 -18.62 -14.30
N LEU A 193 6.63 -19.11 -13.75
CA LEU A 193 5.26 -18.97 -14.24
C LEU A 193 4.39 -17.93 -13.49
N GLY A 194 4.97 -17.10 -12.61
CA GLY A 194 4.19 -16.22 -11.71
C GLY A 194 3.12 -15.36 -12.43
N LYS A 195 3.48 -14.63 -13.48
CA LYS A 195 2.52 -13.75 -14.20
C LYS A 195 1.49 -14.53 -15.00
N LEU A 196 1.88 -15.64 -15.65
CA LEU A 196 0.97 -16.50 -16.39
C LEU A 196 -0.01 -17.23 -15.46
N THR A 197 0.43 -17.61 -14.27
CA THR A 197 -0.44 -18.23 -13.26
C THR A 197 -1.52 -17.25 -12.80
N TYR A 198 -1.17 -15.98 -12.54
CA TYR A 198 -2.15 -14.95 -12.19
C TYR A 198 -3.15 -14.70 -13.32
N ALA A 199 -2.69 -14.62 -14.56
CA ALA A 199 -3.57 -14.45 -15.72
C ALA A 199 -4.52 -15.65 -15.88
N GLY A 200 -4.02 -16.88 -15.70
CA GLY A 200 -4.83 -18.10 -15.74
C GLY A 200 -5.88 -18.16 -14.63
N ILE A 201 -5.51 -17.82 -13.40
CA ILE A 201 -6.43 -17.72 -12.26
C ILE A 201 -7.51 -16.68 -12.53
N SER A 202 -7.12 -15.49 -12.99
CA SER A 202 -8.06 -14.39 -13.29
C SER A 202 -9.05 -14.81 -14.37
N LEU A 203 -8.57 -15.45 -15.42
CA LEU A 203 -9.41 -15.94 -16.50
C LEU A 203 -10.38 -17.02 -16.00
N HIS A 204 -9.89 -18.02 -15.29
CA HIS A 204 -10.71 -19.08 -14.71
C HIS A 204 -11.78 -18.52 -13.77
N ARG A 205 -11.39 -17.60 -12.89
CA ARG A 205 -12.33 -16.94 -11.96
C ARG A 205 -13.37 -16.11 -12.69
N LEU A 206 -13.00 -15.39 -13.74
CA LEU A 206 -13.96 -14.62 -14.53
C LEU A 206 -15.06 -15.54 -15.10
N PHE A 207 -14.70 -16.70 -15.63
CA PHE A 207 -15.70 -17.64 -16.15
C PHE A 207 -16.59 -18.25 -15.07
N LEU A 208 -16.08 -18.47 -13.86
CA LEU A 208 -16.86 -18.99 -12.74
C LEU A 208 -17.70 -17.91 -12.04
N THR A 209 -17.33 -16.64 -12.15
CA THR A 209 -18.05 -15.56 -11.47
C THR A 209 -19.41 -15.34 -12.10
N THR A 210 -20.44 -15.32 -11.25
CA THR A 210 -21.78 -14.89 -11.60
C THR A 210 -21.97 -13.48 -11.03
N PRO A 211 -22.17 -12.47 -11.89
CA PRO A 211 -22.45 -11.11 -11.43
C PRO A 211 -23.77 -11.08 -10.66
N GLN A 212 -23.91 -10.13 -9.76
CA GLN A 212 -25.10 -10.02 -8.93
C GLN A 212 -25.41 -8.55 -8.62
N LYS A 213 -26.61 -8.31 -8.06
CA LYS A 213 -27.00 -6.99 -7.63
C LYS A 213 -26.08 -6.49 -6.52
N MET A 214 -25.54 -5.27 -6.72
CA MET A 214 -24.81 -4.52 -5.70
C MET A 214 -25.43 -3.12 -5.57
N THR A 215 -25.47 -2.63 -4.35
CA THR A 215 -25.82 -1.25 -4.02
C THR A 215 -24.60 -0.58 -3.41
N VAL A 216 -24.25 0.59 -3.94
CA VAL A 216 -23.13 1.42 -3.49
C VAL A 216 -23.68 2.74 -3.02
N THR A 217 -23.45 3.08 -1.75
CA THR A 217 -23.87 4.34 -1.14
C THR A 217 -22.65 5.18 -0.83
N LEU A 218 -22.59 6.40 -1.40
CA LEU A 218 -21.49 7.33 -1.22
C LEU A 218 -21.90 8.45 -0.23
N ASP A 219 -21.03 8.72 0.74
CA ASP A 219 -21.18 9.80 1.72
C ASP A 219 -22.56 9.84 2.42
N HIS A 220 -23.18 8.66 2.58
CA HIS A 220 -24.53 8.48 3.16
C HIS A 220 -25.65 9.24 2.42
N LYS A 221 -25.44 9.62 1.16
CA LYS A 221 -26.37 10.47 0.41
C LYS A 221 -26.73 9.91 -0.96
N GLU A 222 -25.73 9.52 -1.74
CA GLU A 222 -25.93 9.07 -3.12
C GLU A 222 -25.92 7.55 -3.16
N GLU A 223 -26.98 6.96 -3.67
CA GLU A 223 -27.12 5.52 -3.80
C GLU A 223 -27.21 5.10 -5.26
N PHE A 224 -26.33 4.18 -5.64
CA PHE A 224 -26.28 3.58 -6.96
C PHE A 224 -26.54 2.08 -6.87
N THR A 225 -27.47 1.60 -7.69
CA THR A 225 -27.76 0.17 -7.80
C THR A 225 -27.28 -0.38 -9.13
N PHE A 226 -26.48 -1.42 -9.06
CA PHE A 226 -25.92 -2.16 -10.19
C PHE A 226 -26.55 -3.55 -10.25
N PRO A 227 -27.45 -3.82 -11.21
CA PRO A 227 -28.16 -5.11 -11.28
C PRO A 227 -27.25 -6.32 -11.49
N SER A 228 -26.13 -6.10 -12.19
CA SER A 228 -25.23 -7.18 -12.64
C SER A 228 -23.76 -6.78 -12.44
N ALA A 229 -23.34 -6.56 -11.19
CA ALA A 229 -21.98 -6.20 -10.84
C ALA A 229 -21.09 -7.44 -10.66
N TYR A 230 -19.89 -7.39 -11.20
CA TYR A 230 -18.83 -8.40 -10.99
C TYR A 230 -18.04 -8.13 -9.71
N PHE A 231 -17.72 -6.87 -9.47
CA PHE A 231 -17.01 -6.44 -8.26
C PHE A 231 -17.15 -4.93 -8.06
N ALA A 232 -16.82 -4.52 -6.84
CA ALA A 232 -16.52 -3.15 -6.50
C ALA A 232 -15.21 -3.10 -5.72
N ALA A 233 -14.32 -2.16 -6.07
CA ALA A 233 -13.10 -1.92 -5.34
C ALA A 233 -13.03 -0.47 -4.86
N VAL A 234 -12.46 -0.30 -3.67
CA VAL A 234 -12.25 0.98 -3.00
C VAL A 234 -10.74 1.23 -2.97
N MET A 235 -10.31 2.24 -3.67
CA MET A 235 -8.90 2.52 -3.92
C MET A 235 -8.44 3.74 -3.13
N ASN A 236 -7.30 3.61 -2.47
CA ASN A 236 -6.55 4.72 -1.90
C ASN A 236 -5.39 5.11 -2.83
N HIS A 237 -4.96 4.20 -3.69
CA HIS A 237 -3.90 4.38 -4.68
C HIS A 237 -4.37 3.98 -6.08
N LYS A 238 -3.60 4.40 -7.10
CA LYS A 238 -3.94 4.16 -8.51
C LYS A 238 -3.87 2.71 -8.94
N TYR A 239 -2.93 1.96 -8.36
CA TYR A 239 -2.54 0.64 -8.85
C TYR A 239 -2.95 -0.46 -7.89
N GLU A 240 -3.34 -1.59 -8.49
CA GLU A 240 -3.57 -2.85 -7.79
C GLU A 240 -3.24 -4.03 -8.71
N GLY A 241 -2.96 -5.19 -8.14
CA GLY A 241 -2.78 -6.43 -8.90
C GLY A 241 -1.54 -6.46 -9.80
N GLY A 242 -0.49 -5.70 -9.46
CA GLY A 242 0.78 -5.70 -10.20
C GLY A 242 0.84 -4.69 -11.34
N GLY A 243 0.21 -3.54 -11.15
CA GLY A 243 0.30 -2.40 -12.05
C GLY A 243 -0.94 -2.12 -12.89
N VAL A 244 -2.05 -2.77 -12.61
CA VAL A 244 -3.35 -2.41 -13.17
C VAL A 244 -3.81 -1.09 -12.54
N LYS A 245 -4.13 -0.10 -13.34
CA LYS A 245 -4.60 1.21 -12.87
C LYS A 245 -6.11 1.16 -12.63
N PHE A 246 -6.56 0.59 -11.53
CA PHE A 246 -8.00 0.51 -11.22
C PHE A 246 -8.67 1.87 -11.19
N CYS A 247 -8.10 2.84 -10.48
CA CYS A 247 -8.55 4.23 -10.48
C CYS A 247 -7.37 5.14 -10.85
N PRO A 248 -7.21 5.53 -12.12
CA PRO A 248 -6.05 6.28 -12.62
C PRO A 248 -5.83 7.62 -11.92
N ASP A 249 -6.90 8.24 -11.45
CA ASP A 249 -6.89 9.56 -10.84
C ASP A 249 -6.78 9.53 -9.31
N ALA A 250 -6.82 8.32 -8.70
CA ALA A 250 -6.74 8.16 -7.25
C ALA A 250 -5.48 8.81 -6.66
N ARG A 251 -5.67 9.50 -5.54
CA ARG A 251 -4.62 10.23 -4.83
C ARG A 251 -4.64 9.88 -3.35
N PRO A 252 -3.55 9.36 -2.80
CA PRO A 252 -3.51 8.93 -1.41
C PRO A 252 -3.38 10.09 -0.40
N ASP A 253 -3.47 11.35 -0.82
CA ASP A 253 -3.21 12.54 0.00
C ASP A 253 -4.32 13.60 -0.05
N ASP A 254 -5.53 13.25 -0.47
CA ASP A 254 -6.65 14.18 -0.65
C ASP A 254 -7.85 13.93 0.30
N ASN A 255 -7.71 12.96 1.20
CA ASN A 255 -8.77 12.52 2.12
C ASN A 255 -10.03 11.97 1.42
N LEU A 256 -9.86 11.45 0.21
CA LEU A 256 -10.90 10.78 -0.55
C LEU A 256 -10.50 9.33 -0.83
N LEU A 257 -11.48 8.50 -1.10
CA LEU A 257 -11.35 7.17 -1.65
C LEU A 257 -11.97 7.17 -3.04
N ASP A 258 -11.32 6.47 -3.96
CA ASP A 258 -11.84 6.25 -5.29
C ASP A 258 -12.52 4.88 -5.35
N VAL A 259 -13.73 4.84 -5.85
CA VAL A 259 -14.52 3.60 -5.96
C VAL A 259 -14.69 3.24 -7.42
N ILE A 260 -14.36 2.01 -7.79
CA ILE A 260 -14.63 1.46 -9.10
C ILE A 260 -15.63 0.32 -9.00
N VAL A 261 -16.65 0.33 -9.89
CA VAL A 261 -17.63 -0.75 -10.03
C VAL A 261 -17.61 -1.23 -11.47
N VAL A 262 -17.49 -2.53 -11.67
CA VAL A 262 -17.60 -3.16 -12.99
C VAL A 262 -18.90 -3.94 -13.06
N SER A 263 -19.82 -3.50 -13.92
CA SER A 263 -21.19 -4.03 -14.03
C SER A 263 -21.69 -4.08 -15.47
N ASP A 264 -22.71 -4.87 -15.69
CA ASP A 264 -23.49 -4.91 -16.95
C ASP A 264 -22.64 -5.17 -18.20
N LEU A 265 -21.56 -5.93 -18.05
CA LEU A 265 -20.63 -6.34 -19.11
C LEU A 265 -20.71 -7.85 -19.35
N SER A 266 -20.53 -8.25 -20.60
CA SER A 266 -20.26 -9.67 -20.89
C SER A 266 -18.82 -10.02 -20.47
N LYS A 267 -18.59 -11.29 -20.11
CA LYS A 267 -17.25 -11.79 -19.75
C LYS A 267 -16.23 -11.55 -20.87
N LEU A 268 -16.66 -11.72 -22.13
CA LEU A 268 -15.80 -11.47 -23.29
C LEU A 268 -15.38 -9.99 -23.35
N LYS A 269 -16.33 -9.06 -23.08
CA LYS A 269 -16.00 -7.64 -23.05
C LYS A 269 -15.04 -7.28 -21.93
N ILE A 270 -15.19 -7.88 -20.74
CA ILE A 270 -14.22 -7.69 -19.63
C ILE A 270 -12.82 -8.13 -20.09
N LEU A 271 -12.68 -9.27 -20.78
CA LEU A 271 -11.40 -9.74 -21.31
C LEU A 271 -10.78 -8.75 -22.29
N THR A 272 -11.58 -8.19 -23.20
CA THR A 272 -11.09 -7.19 -24.18
C THR A 272 -10.72 -5.86 -23.53
N LEU A 273 -11.33 -5.50 -22.38
CA LEU A 273 -11.02 -4.30 -21.63
C LEU A 273 -9.79 -4.45 -20.75
N LEU A 274 -9.43 -5.67 -20.33
CA LEU A 274 -8.35 -5.90 -19.39
C LEU A 274 -7.00 -5.26 -19.81
N PRO A 275 -6.54 -5.31 -21.08
CA PRO A 275 -5.32 -4.62 -21.48
C PRO A 275 -5.39 -3.09 -21.29
N THR A 276 -6.57 -2.49 -21.46
CA THR A 276 -6.77 -1.04 -21.31
C THR A 276 -6.70 -0.60 -19.84
N ALA A 277 -6.87 -1.53 -18.91
CA ALA A 277 -6.77 -1.25 -17.48
C ALA A 277 -5.32 -0.94 -17.04
N PHE A 278 -4.30 -1.43 -17.75
CA PHE A 278 -2.90 -1.07 -17.46
C PHE A 278 -2.58 0.38 -17.84
N THR A 279 -3.30 0.95 -18.79
CA THR A 279 -3.17 2.37 -19.19
C THR A 279 -4.15 3.29 -18.45
N GLY A 280 -5.20 2.73 -17.85
CA GLY A 280 -6.29 3.46 -17.21
C GLY A 280 -7.46 3.80 -18.15
N TRP A 281 -7.39 3.40 -19.43
CA TRP A 281 -8.43 3.72 -20.43
C TRP A 281 -9.75 2.98 -20.18
N HIS A 282 -9.75 1.90 -19.42
CA HIS A 282 -10.94 1.13 -19.10
C HIS A 282 -12.04 1.97 -18.44
N THR A 283 -11.70 3.04 -17.71
CA THR A 283 -12.67 3.92 -17.04
C THR A 283 -13.57 4.70 -17.98
N HIS A 284 -13.20 4.79 -19.28
CA HIS A 284 -14.00 5.45 -20.29
C HIS A 284 -15.07 4.55 -20.95
N PHE A 285 -15.09 3.26 -20.60
CA PHE A 285 -16.03 2.34 -21.22
C PHE A 285 -17.30 2.18 -20.39
N LYS A 286 -18.42 2.14 -21.09
CA LYS A 286 -19.73 1.85 -20.48
C LYS A 286 -19.67 0.52 -19.72
N GLY A 287 -20.15 0.52 -18.47
CA GLY A 287 -20.10 -0.63 -17.57
C GLY A 287 -18.89 -0.63 -16.63
N VAL A 288 -17.99 0.37 -16.73
CA VAL A 288 -16.99 0.71 -15.71
C VAL A 288 -17.38 2.05 -15.13
N HIS A 289 -17.60 2.09 -13.83
CA HIS A 289 -18.08 3.28 -13.12
C HIS A 289 -17.07 3.65 -12.06
N THR A 290 -16.68 4.92 -12.01
CA THR A 290 -15.74 5.45 -11.02
C THR A 290 -16.36 6.62 -10.26
N TYR A 291 -16.11 6.66 -8.96
CA TYR A 291 -16.63 7.68 -8.06
C TYR A 291 -15.54 8.08 -7.07
N GLN A 292 -15.67 9.28 -6.49
CA GLN A 292 -14.87 9.71 -5.35
C GLN A 292 -15.77 10.01 -4.16
N CYS A 293 -15.34 9.64 -2.96
CA CYS A 293 -16.10 9.85 -1.73
C CYS A 293 -15.18 9.85 -0.50
N ARG A 294 -15.72 10.32 0.64
CA ARG A 294 -15.10 10.17 1.94
C ARG A 294 -15.49 8.88 2.64
N HIS A 295 -16.69 8.42 2.36
CA HIS A 295 -17.24 7.20 2.91
C HIS A 295 -18.02 6.45 1.84
N VAL A 296 -17.81 5.16 1.75
CA VAL A 296 -18.58 4.26 0.88
C VAL A 296 -19.12 3.08 1.67
N SER A 297 -20.37 2.72 1.43
CA SER A 297 -20.96 1.47 1.85
C SER A 297 -21.35 0.64 0.63
N ILE A 298 -20.97 -0.62 0.61
CA ILE A 298 -21.26 -1.55 -0.49
C ILE A 298 -22.05 -2.72 0.07
N HIS A 299 -23.21 -2.98 -0.52
CA HIS A 299 -24.07 -4.12 -0.17
C HIS A 299 -24.27 -5.01 -1.39
N ALA A 300 -23.97 -6.29 -1.24
CA ALA A 300 -24.16 -7.31 -2.25
C ALA A 300 -25.36 -8.22 -1.88
N GLU A 301 -26.08 -8.69 -2.86
CA GLU A 301 -27.24 -9.59 -2.65
C GLU A 301 -26.84 -10.89 -1.93
N ARG A 302 -25.70 -11.46 -2.28
CA ARG A 302 -25.11 -12.64 -1.66
C ARG A 302 -23.74 -12.32 -1.09
N ALA A 303 -23.29 -13.11 -0.11
CA ALA A 303 -21.95 -12.95 0.44
C ALA A 303 -20.89 -13.23 -0.63
N LEU A 304 -19.93 -12.32 -0.75
CA LEU A 304 -18.84 -12.34 -1.70
C LEU A 304 -17.48 -12.30 -1.00
N PRO A 305 -16.42 -12.81 -1.65
CA PRO A 305 -15.06 -12.60 -1.19
C PRO A 305 -14.74 -11.11 -1.01
N VAL A 306 -13.97 -10.81 0.03
CA VAL A 306 -13.44 -9.46 0.31
C VAL A 306 -11.94 -9.54 0.54
N HIS A 307 -11.20 -8.53 0.12
CA HIS A 307 -9.77 -8.39 0.41
C HIS A 307 -9.42 -6.99 0.93
N THR A 308 -8.23 -6.87 1.52
CA THR A 308 -7.54 -5.61 1.78
C THR A 308 -6.09 -5.78 1.31
N ASP A 309 -5.62 -4.91 0.41
CA ASP A 309 -4.27 -4.98 -0.19
C ASP A 309 -3.91 -6.38 -0.73
N GLY A 310 -4.90 -7.07 -1.32
CA GLY A 310 -4.75 -8.44 -1.81
C GLY A 310 -4.79 -9.54 -0.74
N GLU A 311 -4.85 -9.19 0.55
CA GLU A 311 -4.98 -10.17 1.64
C GLU A 311 -6.45 -10.53 1.88
N PRO A 312 -6.79 -11.83 1.86
CA PRO A 312 -8.17 -12.28 2.01
C PRO A 312 -8.81 -11.83 3.33
N VAL A 313 -10.07 -11.42 3.22
CA VAL A 313 -11.02 -11.27 4.32
C VAL A 313 -12.13 -12.29 4.11
N PHE A 314 -12.91 -12.62 5.14
CA PHE A 314 -14.00 -13.57 4.99
C PHE A 314 -15.10 -13.07 4.04
N LEU A 315 -15.97 -13.98 3.57
CA LEU A 315 -17.14 -13.64 2.77
C LEU A 315 -18.03 -12.64 3.48
N GLN A 316 -18.39 -11.54 2.83
CA GLN A 316 -19.24 -10.49 3.36
C GLN A 316 -20.38 -10.16 2.40
N LYS A 317 -21.54 -9.78 2.95
CA LYS A 317 -22.61 -9.16 2.18
C LYS A 317 -22.47 -7.65 2.13
N SER A 318 -21.92 -7.07 3.20
CA SER A 318 -21.80 -5.62 3.33
C SER A 318 -20.40 -5.28 3.85
N ILE A 319 -19.85 -4.25 3.27
CA ILE A 319 -18.62 -3.60 3.73
C ILE A 319 -18.84 -2.09 3.72
N SER A 320 -18.12 -1.38 4.57
CA SER A 320 -17.99 0.08 4.45
C SER A 320 -16.53 0.48 4.56
N ALA A 321 -16.17 1.56 3.86
CA ALA A 321 -14.82 2.07 3.89
C ALA A 321 -14.79 3.59 4.00
N SER A 322 -13.75 4.10 4.66
CA SER A 322 -13.44 5.53 4.80
C SER A 322 -11.94 5.72 4.96
N CYS A 323 -11.43 6.93 4.83
CA CYS A 323 -10.07 7.23 5.28
C CYS A 323 -9.98 7.22 6.81
N ASP A 324 -8.82 6.83 7.34
CA ASP A 324 -8.52 7.07 8.75
C ASP A 324 -8.41 8.59 9.01
N SER A 325 -8.69 9.00 10.23
CA SER A 325 -8.56 10.40 10.64
C SER A 325 -7.11 10.89 10.70
N LYS A 326 -6.16 9.96 10.83
CA LYS A 326 -4.73 10.22 10.91
C LYS A 326 -4.04 9.77 9.63
N MET A 327 -3.10 10.58 9.17
CA MET A 327 -2.30 10.30 7.98
C MET A 327 -0.94 9.72 8.36
N LEU A 328 -0.43 8.82 7.54
CA LEU A 328 0.90 8.22 7.68
C LEU A 328 1.92 9.01 6.87
N GLN A 329 3.05 9.38 7.50
CA GLN A 329 4.18 9.97 6.79
C GLN A 329 4.99 8.89 6.09
N VAL A 330 5.17 8.99 4.78
CA VAL A 330 5.97 8.03 3.99
C VAL A 330 7.13 8.75 3.30
N ILE A 331 8.32 8.17 3.38
CA ILE A 331 9.51 8.67 2.68
C ILE A 331 9.33 8.40 1.18
N VAL A 332 9.38 9.47 0.38
CA VAL A 332 9.18 9.42 -1.07
C VAL A 332 10.25 10.23 -1.80
N PRO A 333 10.51 9.95 -3.09
CA PRO A 333 11.36 10.81 -3.91
C PRO A 333 10.79 12.21 -4.04
N GLN A 334 11.68 13.21 -4.17
CA GLN A 334 11.27 14.59 -4.49
C GLN A 334 10.41 14.63 -5.75
N ARG A 335 9.30 15.36 -5.69
CA ARG A 335 8.55 15.67 -6.92
C ARG A 335 9.43 16.53 -7.81
N ARG A 336 9.82 15.97 -8.96
CA ARG A 336 10.44 16.76 -10.02
C ARG A 336 9.43 17.64 -10.72
#